data_0a14fbb42a55eeff5cdabfea29facc54
#
_entry.id   0a14fbb42a55eeff5cdabfea29facc54
#
_cell.length_a   1.000
_cell.length_b   1.000
_cell.length_c   1.000
_cell.angle_alpha   90.00
_cell.angle_beta   90.00
_cell.angle_gamma   90.00
#
_symmetry.space_group_name_H-M   'P 1'
#
loop_
_entity.id
_entity.type
_entity.pdbx_description
1 polymer ?
#
loop_
_entity_poly.entity_id
_entity_poly.type
_entity_poly.pdbx_seq_one_letter_code
_entity_poly.pdbx_strand_id
1 'polypeptide(L)'
;MTEATGFDGTEEERINMTDHITMQLQELLGEENVRRQEPMSLHTSFRVGGPADLFVRTGNLSQLQAAIHILEENGISWFILGKGTNLLVGDQGYRGCVITMNGLAERPVTDTAEEAASGGAESGDDTAPEDFCRILVEGNVITAGAGASLAKTAQLARANGLSGLEFAAGIPGSVGGGLV
;
A
#
# COMPACT_ATOMS: atom_id res chain seq x y z
N MET A 1 16.76 -7.79 13.46
CA MET A 1 17.41 -8.37 12.28
C MET A 1 16.91 -9.80 12.19
N THR A 2 15.78 -9.99 11.51
CA THR A 2 15.13 -11.30 11.38
C THR A 2 15.65 -11.90 10.08
N GLU A 3 16.44 -12.98 10.17
CA GLU A 3 16.88 -13.74 9.00
C GLU A 3 15.65 -14.32 8.32
N ALA A 4 15.44 -13.93 7.06
CA ALA A 4 14.46 -14.57 6.19
C ALA A 4 14.93 -16.01 5.96
N THR A 5 14.27 -16.99 6.58
CA THR A 5 14.44 -18.40 6.28
C THR A 5 13.97 -18.62 4.84
N GLY A 6 14.92 -18.62 3.91
CA GLY A 6 14.66 -18.92 2.51
C GLY A 6 14.17 -20.36 2.36
N PHE A 7 13.14 -20.53 1.55
CA PHE A 7 12.66 -21.84 1.10
C PHE A 7 13.79 -22.60 0.37
N ASP A 8 14.14 -23.77 0.89
CA ASP A 8 15.25 -24.62 0.41
C ASP A 8 14.78 -25.68 -0.63
N GLY A 9 13.77 -25.34 -1.43
CA GLY A 9 13.21 -26.22 -2.47
C GLY A 9 13.80 -25.97 -3.85
N THR A 10 13.55 -26.92 -4.77
CA THR A 10 13.92 -26.79 -6.18
C THR A 10 13.16 -25.66 -6.87
N GLU A 11 13.68 -25.18 -8.02
CA GLU A 11 13.03 -24.13 -8.83
C GLU A 11 11.58 -24.51 -9.24
N GLU A 12 11.33 -25.79 -9.57
CA GLU A 12 10.01 -26.30 -9.89
C GLU A 12 9.05 -26.28 -8.69
N GLU A 13 9.53 -26.62 -7.50
CA GLU A 13 8.74 -26.57 -6.27
C GLU A 13 8.37 -25.12 -5.91
N ARG A 14 9.28 -24.18 -6.13
CA ARG A 14 9.02 -22.75 -5.95
C ARG A 14 7.97 -22.22 -6.90
N ILE A 15 8.03 -22.63 -8.19
CA ILE A 15 7.04 -22.25 -9.21
C ILE A 15 5.66 -22.76 -8.82
N ASN A 16 5.56 -24.07 -8.51
CA ASN A 16 4.29 -24.69 -8.12
C ASN A 16 3.69 -24.06 -6.86
N MET A 17 4.51 -23.76 -5.85
CA MET A 17 4.07 -23.10 -4.64
C MET A 17 3.59 -21.66 -4.92
N THR A 18 4.32 -20.92 -5.74
CA THR A 18 3.91 -19.55 -6.12
C THR A 18 2.60 -19.57 -6.92
N ASP A 19 2.39 -20.56 -7.78
CA ASP A 19 1.14 -20.72 -8.54
C ASP A 19 -0.05 -20.99 -7.61
N HIS A 20 0.12 -21.89 -6.63
CA HIS A 20 -0.93 -22.19 -5.65
C HIS A 20 -1.29 -20.96 -4.80
N ILE A 21 -0.29 -20.24 -4.30
CA ILE A 21 -0.50 -19.01 -3.51
C ILE A 21 -1.17 -17.93 -4.37
N THR A 22 -0.75 -17.79 -5.62
CA THR A 22 -1.36 -16.83 -6.56
C THR A 22 -2.87 -17.14 -6.73
N MET A 23 -3.25 -18.41 -6.89
CA MET A 23 -4.65 -18.80 -7.01
C MET A 23 -5.46 -18.49 -5.74
N GLN A 24 -4.92 -18.77 -4.55
CA GLN A 24 -5.57 -18.44 -3.29
C GLN A 24 -5.76 -16.91 -3.12
N LEU A 25 -4.76 -16.12 -3.47
CA LEU A 25 -4.84 -14.67 -3.42
C LEU A 25 -5.82 -14.11 -4.46
N GLN A 26 -5.90 -14.72 -5.65
CA GLN A 26 -6.85 -14.34 -6.69
C GLN A 26 -8.29 -14.66 -6.28
N GLU A 27 -8.52 -15.80 -5.64
CA GLU A 27 -9.84 -16.16 -5.09
C GLU A 27 -10.29 -15.17 -3.99
N LEU A 28 -9.36 -14.73 -3.16
CA LEU A 28 -9.62 -13.78 -2.07
C LEU A 28 -9.85 -12.34 -2.56
N LEU A 29 -9.02 -11.89 -3.51
CA LEU A 29 -8.89 -10.46 -3.86
C LEU A 29 -9.47 -10.11 -5.24
N GLY A 30 -9.69 -11.09 -6.11
CA GLY A 30 -9.95 -10.94 -7.54
C GLY A 30 -8.66 -10.97 -8.37
N GLU A 31 -8.75 -11.49 -9.59
CA GLU A 31 -7.58 -11.66 -10.50
C GLU A 31 -6.90 -10.33 -10.82
N GLU A 32 -7.67 -9.26 -10.98
CA GLU A 32 -7.18 -7.91 -11.30
C GLU A 32 -6.34 -7.28 -10.17
N ASN A 33 -6.47 -7.80 -8.95
CA ASN A 33 -5.77 -7.32 -7.76
C ASN A 33 -4.51 -8.13 -7.42
N VAL A 34 -4.19 -9.15 -8.22
CA VAL A 34 -3.00 -9.99 -8.01
C VAL A 34 -2.14 -9.99 -9.27
N ARG A 35 -0.91 -9.53 -9.15
CA ARG A 35 0.04 -9.50 -10.26
C ARG A 35 1.29 -10.27 -9.89
N ARG A 36 1.85 -10.95 -10.88
CA ARG A 36 3.14 -11.65 -10.77
C ARG A 36 4.22 -10.87 -11.51
N GLN A 37 5.43 -10.93 -11.00
CA GLN A 37 6.61 -10.29 -11.59
C GLN A 37 6.34 -8.81 -11.92
N GLU A 38 5.66 -8.11 -11.01
CA GLU A 38 5.28 -6.72 -11.20
C GLU A 38 6.48 -5.79 -11.04
N PRO A 39 6.83 -4.99 -12.07
CA PRO A 39 7.97 -4.10 -12.00
C PRO A 39 7.78 -3.02 -10.92
N MET A 40 8.65 -3.00 -9.91
CA MET A 40 8.55 -2.03 -8.83
C MET A 40 8.84 -0.59 -9.29
N SER A 41 9.48 -0.41 -10.43
CA SER A 41 9.66 0.89 -11.08
C SER A 41 8.33 1.61 -11.37
N LEU A 42 7.21 0.89 -11.50
CA LEU A 42 5.88 1.45 -11.68
C LEU A 42 5.27 1.98 -10.37
N HIS A 43 5.83 1.58 -9.22
CA HIS A 43 5.28 1.81 -7.89
C HIS A 43 6.20 2.62 -6.98
N THR A 44 7.32 3.13 -7.50
CA THR A 44 8.28 3.96 -6.77
C THR A 44 8.44 5.33 -7.41
N SER A 45 8.63 6.36 -6.60
CA SER A 45 8.89 7.72 -7.10
C SER A 45 10.21 7.82 -7.88
N PHE A 46 11.18 6.98 -7.57
CA PHE A 46 12.45 6.90 -8.29
C PHE A 46 12.31 6.28 -9.69
N ARG A 47 11.17 5.62 -9.97
CA ARG A 47 10.89 4.91 -11.24
C ARG A 47 11.97 3.91 -11.63
N VAL A 48 12.61 3.32 -10.65
CA VAL A 48 13.60 2.24 -10.78
C VAL A 48 13.20 1.10 -9.86
N GLY A 49 13.67 -0.10 -10.17
CA GLY A 49 13.45 -1.30 -9.39
C GLY A 49 12.99 -2.47 -10.24
N GLY A 50 13.59 -3.63 -9.99
CA GLY A 50 13.22 -4.90 -10.60
C GLY A 50 11.85 -5.40 -10.11
N PRO A 51 11.42 -6.59 -10.58
CA PRO A 51 10.08 -7.09 -10.30
C PRO A 51 9.94 -7.62 -8.87
N ALA A 52 8.75 -7.43 -8.28
CA ALA A 52 8.30 -8.21 -7.13
C ALA A 52 7.73 -9.55 -7.61
N ASP A 53 7.99 -10.65 -6.89
CA ASP A 53 7.46 -11.96 -7.27
C ASP A 53 5.93 -11.94 -7.28
N LEU A 54 5.32 -11.32 -6.26
CA LEU A 54 3.89 -11.07 -6.15
C LEU A 54 3.64 -9.60 -5.78
N PHE A 55 2.58 -9.05 -6.34
CA PHE A 55 2.09 -7.72 -6.00
C PHE A 55 0.56 -7.81 -5.86
N VAL A 56 0.04 -7.45 -4.68
CA VAL A 56 -1.38 -7.57 -4.38
C VAL A 56 -1.98 -6.26 -3.90
N ARG A 57 -3.25 -6.04 -4.23
CA ARG A 57 -4.03 -4.90 -3.76
C ARG A 57 -5.16 -5.39 -2.86
N THR A 58 -5.26 -4.81 -1.67
CA THR A 58 -6.32 -5.09 -0.71
C THR A 58 -7.25 -3.89 -0.57
N GLY A 59 -8.56 -4.13 -0.55
CA GLY A 59 -9.59 -3.08 -0.47
C GLY A 59 -10.02 -2.73 0.95
N ASN A 60 -9.81 -3.66 1.91
CA ASN A 60 -10.23 -3.49 3.30
C ASN A 60 -9.34 -4.31 4.25
N LEU A 61 -9.54 -4.11 5.56
CA LEU A 61 -8.73 -4.75 6.60
C LEU A 61 -8.89 -6.28 6.59
N SER A 62 -10.07 -6.80 6.36
CA SER A 62 -10.30 -8.24 6.32
C SER A 62 -9.53 -8.91 5.19
N GLN A 63 -9.52 -8.29 3.99
CA GLN A 63 -8.70 -8.76 2.86
C GLN A 63 -7.20 -8.67 3.16
N LEU A 64 -6.75 -7.58 3.78
CA LEU A 64 -5.36 -7.42 4.18
C LEU A 64 -4.93 -8.51 5.16
N GLN A 65 -5.70 -8.76 6.21
CA GLN A 65 -5.41 -9.79 7.21
C GLN A 65 -5.39 -11.18 6.60
N ALA A 66 -6.37 -11.51 5.74
CA ALA A 66 -6.43 -12.81 5.08
C ALA A 66 -5.27 -13.00 4.09
N ALA A 67 -4.90 -11.97 3.34
CA ALA A 67 -3.74 -12.04 2.44
C ALA A 67 -2.43 -12.25 3.21
N ILE A 68 -2.22 -11.51 4.32
CA ILE A 68 -1.05 -11.70 5.20
C ILE A 68 -1.02 -13.13 5.74
N HIS A 69 -2.15 -13.66 6.21
CA HIS A 69 -2.23 -15.02 6.74
C HIS A 69 -1.83 -16.06 5.69
N ILE A 70 -2.35 -15.97 4.46
CA ILE A 70 -1.96 -16.84 3.34
C ILE A 70 -0.43 -16.79 3.11
N LEU A 71 0.15 -15.59 3.09
CA LEU A 71 1.58 -15.42 2.84
C LEU A 71 2.44 -15.99 3.98
N GLU A 72 2.05 -15.77 5.24
CA GLU A 72 2.76 -16.27 6.42
C GLU A 72 2.70 -17.80 6.52
N GLU A 73 1.53 -18.42 6.29
CA GLU A 73 1.38 -19.87 6.28
C GLU A 73 2.27 -20.54 5.22
N ASN A 74 2.55 -19.86 4.13
CA ASN A 74 3.40 -20.36 3.05
C ASN A 74 4.86 -19.84 3.12
N GLY A 75 5.23 -19.15 4.19
CA GLY A 75 6.60 -18.65 4.38
C GLY A 75 7.04 -17.59 3.38
N ILE A 76 6.10 -16.89 2.74
CA ILE A 76 6.41 -15.83 1.78
C ILE A 76 6.67 -14.52 2.52
N SER A 77 7.84 -13.95 2.30
CA SER A 77 8.17 -12.61 2.82
C SER A 77 7.26 -11.56 2.19
N TRP A 78 6.82 -10.60 2.98
CA TRP A 78 5.95 -9.54 2.49
C TRP A 78 6.25 -8.19 3.15
N PHE A 79 5.85 -7.12 2.49
CA PHE A 79 5.80 -5.80 3.10
C PHE A 79 4.63 -4.97 2.54
N ILE A 80 4.18 -4.00 3.32
CA ILE A 80 3.13 -3.07 2.91
C ILE A 80 3.76 -1.85 2.24
N LEU A 81 3.35 -1.59 1.01
CA LEU A 81 3.77 -0.43 0.24
C LEU A 81 2.76 0.70 0.40
N GLY A 82 3.22 1.85 0.87
CA GLY A 82 2.50 3.10 0.81
C GLY A 82 2.57 3.72 -0.60
N LYS A 83 2.85 5.01 -0.69
CA LYS A 83 2.99 5.71 -1.98
C LYS A 83 4.32 5.46 -2.71
N GLY A 84 5.21 4.65 -2.17
CA GLY A 84 6.51 4.35 -2.78
C GLY A 84 7.45 5.56 -2.91
N THR A 85 7.25 6.60 -2.12
CA THR A 85 8.00 7.86 -2.21
C THR A 85 9.40 7.79 -1.58
N ASN A 86 9.62 6.84 -0.69
CA ASN A 86 10.91 6.62 -0.02
C ASN A 86 11.34 5.14 -0.10
N LEU A 87 11.05 4.49 -1.22
CA LEU A 87 11.43 3.09 -1.45
C LEU A 87 12.36 3.00 -2.65
N LEU A 88 13.48 2.33 -2.46
CA LEU A 88 14.39 1.94 -3.52
C LEU A 88 14.45 0.41 -3.59
N VAL A 89 14.12 -0.13 -4.73
CA VAL A 89 14.19 -1.58 -5.01
C VAL A 89 15.34 -1.83 -5.99
N GLY A 90 16.18 -2.83 -5.69
CA GLY A 90 17.29 -3.22 -6.56
C GLY A 90 16.81 -3.83 -7.89
N ASP A 91 17.71 -3.91 -8.88
CA ASP A 91 17.38 -4.43 -10.22
C ASP A 91 16.93 -5.91 -10.22
N GLN A 92 17.36 -6.68 -9.22
CA GLN A 92 16.92 -8.06 -9.04
C GLN A 92 15.51 -8.19 -8.49
N GLY A 93 14.90 -7.07 -8.08
CA GLY A 93 13.55 -7.03 -7.56
C GLY A 93 13.43 -7.47 -6.11
N TYR A 94 12.21 -7.86 -5.72
CA TYR A 94 11.88 -8.33 -4.38
C TYR A 94 11.37 -9.77 -4.41
N ARG A 95 12.03 -10.66 -3.66
CA ARG A 95 11.64 -12.06 -3.53
C ARG A 95 10.59 -12.21 -2.44
N GLY A 96 9.32 -12.01 -2.83
CA GLY A 96 8.18 -12.05 -1.93
C GLY A 96 6.98 -11.29 -2.48
N CYS A 97 6.08 -10.91 -1.59
CA CYS A 97 4.84 -10.23 -1.92
C CYS A 97 4.86 -8.77 -1.45
N VAL A 98 4.59 -7.85 -2.36
CA VAL A 98 4.32 -6.45 -2.04
C VAL A 98 2.82 -6.26 -1.93
N ILE A 99 2.36 -5.75 -0.80
CA ILE A 99 0.94 -5.51 -0.53
C ILE A 99 0.69 -4.01 -0.59
N THR A 100 -0.29 -3.58 -1.38
CA THR A 100 -0.75 -2.19 -1.39
C THR A 100 -2.24 -2.12 -1.08
N MET A 101 -2.67 -1.00 -0.50
CA MET A 101 -4.06 -0.75 -0.16
C MET A 101 -4.75 0.02 -1.30
N ASN A 102 -6.02 -0.27 -1.57
CA ASN A 102 -6.78 0.40 -2.64
C ASN A 102 -6.69 1.93 -2.52
N GLY A 103 -6.53 2.60 -3.66
CA GLY A 103 -6.40 4.05 -3.75
C GLY A 103 -4.96 4.57 -3.74
N LEU A 104 -3.96 3.74 -3.40
CA LEU A 104 -2.54 4.15 -3.44
C LEU A 104 -1.84 3.82 -4.76
N ALA A 105 -2.30 2.79 -5.48
CA ALA A 105 -1.59 2.23 -6.63
C ALA A 105 -2.07 2.71 -8.01
N GLU A 106 -3.19 3.41 -8.12
CA GLU A 106 -3.78 3.79 -9.42
C GLU A 106 -3.35 5.15 -9.96
N ARG A 107 -2.54 5.90 -9.20
CA ARG A 107 -2.06 7.20 -9.69
C ARG A 107 -0.56 7.11 -9.99
N PRO A 108 -0.15 7.34 -11.25
CA PRO A 108 1.23 7.71 -11.49
C PRO A 108 1.55 8.89 -10.58
N VAL A 109 2.69 8.85 -9.91
CA VAL A 109 3.16 9.96 -9.07
C VAL A 109 3.39 11.16 -9.98
N THR A 110 2.34 11.94 -10.21
CA THR A 110 2.43 13.24 -10.87
C THR A 110 2.42 14.28 -9.78
N ASP A 111 3.54 14.95 -9.59
CA ASP A 111 3.78 16.05 -8.63
C ASP A 111 3.03 17.34 -9.02
N THR A 112 1.82 17.28 -9.53
CA THR A 112 1.05 18.48 -9.83
C THR A 112 -0.01 18.72 -8.76
N ALA A 113 0.14 19.85 -8.07
CA ALA A 113 -0.73 20.32 -6.99
C ALA A 113 -2.22 20.51 -7.41
N GLU A 114 -2.56 20.38 -8.68
CA GLU A 114 -3.92 20.59 -9.20
C GLU A 114 -4.85 19.40 -9.02
N GLU A 115 -4.34 18.19 -8.81
CA GLU A 115 -5.19 16.99 -8.65
C GLU A 115 -5.63 16.71 -7.20
N ALA A 116 -5.12 17.44 -6.23
CA ALA A 116 -5.52 17.30 -4.81
C ALA A 116 -6.95 17.81 -4.54
N ALA A 117 -7.55 18.56 -5.46
CA ALA A 117 -8.84 19.23 -5.26
C ALA A 117 -10.06 18.42 -5.77
N SER A 118 -9.88 17.31 -6.50
CA SER A 118 -10.99 16.59 -7.14
C SER A 118 -11.39 15.26 -6.49
N GLY A 119 -10.82 14.92 -5.35
CA GLY A 119 -11.25 13.75 -4.55
C GLY A 119 -12.49 14.12 -3.75
N GLY A 120 -13.68 13.86 -4.31
CA GLY A 120 -14.97 14.20 -3.75
C GLY A 120 -15.15 13.74 -2.30
N ALA A 121 -15.57 14.68 -1.48
CA ALA A 121 -16.30 14.40 -0.26
C ALA A 121 -17.69 13.94 -0.69
N GLU A 122 -17.98 12.65 -0.64
CA GLU A 122 -19.36 12.17 -0.74
C GLU A 122 -19.62 11.02 0.23
N SER A 123 -20.72 11.19 0.92
CA SER A 123 -21.57 10.28 1.68
C SER A 123 -21.05 9.78 3.03
N GLY A 124 -21.67 10.35 4.07
CA GLY A 124 -21.74 9.73 5.39
C GLY A 124 -22.61 8.48 5.36
N ASP A 125 -21.96 7.35 5.20
CA ASP A 125 -22.48 6.05 5.58
C ASP A 125 -21.48 5.46 6.59
N ASP A 126 -21.90 5.38 7.86
CA ASP A 126 -21.10 4.80 8.95
C ASP A 126 -20.85 3.29 8.78
N THR A 127 -21.37 2.68 7.72
CA THR A 127 -21.18 1.28 7.34
C THR A 127 -20.23 1.09 6.16
N ALA A 128 -19.59 2.17 5.66
CA ALA A 128 -18.63 2.05 4.58
C ALA A 128 -17.42 1.18 5.00
N PRO A 129 -16.96 0.25 4.16
CA PRO A 129 -15.81 -0.59 4.47
C PRO A 129 -14.63 0.29 4.86
N GLU A 130 -13.85 -0.19 5.83
CA GLU A 130 -12.67 0.47 6.39
C GLU A 130 -11.80 1.04 5.26
N ASP A 131 -11.99 2.31 4.94
CA ASP A 131 -11.22 2.99 3.91
C ASP A 131 -9.87 3.39 4.50
N PHE A 132 -8.83 2.69 4.09
CA PHE A 132 -7.45 2.99 4.49
C PHE A 132 -7.02 4.42 4.18
N CYS A 133 -7.76 5.14 3.33
CA CYS A 133 -7.47 6.52 2.94
C CYS A 133 -8.40 7.55 3.61
N ARG A 134 -9.32 7.12 4.46
CA ARG A 134 -10.29 7.99 5.15
C ARG A 134 -9.58 8.97 6.08
N ILE A 135 -10.05 10.21 6.11
CA ILE A 135 -9.60 11.22 7.08
C ILE A 135 -10.85 11.84 7.70
N LEU A 136 -10.92 11.81 9.03
CA LEU A 136 -11.99 12.41 9.83
C LEU A 136 -11.40 13.52 10.71
N VAL A 137 -12.16 14.62 10.88
CA VAL A 137 -11.79 15.71 11.79
C VAL A 137 -12.94 15.93 12.76
N GLU A 138 -12.68 15.71 14.04
CA GLU A 138 -13.65 15.88 15.12
C GLU A 138 -13.04 16.80 16.18
N GLY A 139 -13.46 18.04 16.23
CA GLY A 139 -12.88 19.04 17.12
C GLY A 139 -11.38 19.19 16.89
N ASN A 140 -10.55 18.84 17.86
CA ASN A 140 -9.09 18.92 17.79
C ASN A 140 -8.41 17.58 17.43
N VAL A 141 -9.19 16.58 17.07
CA VAL A 141 -8.68 15.25 16.74
C VAL A 141 -8.83 15.00 15.24
N ILE A 142 -7.76 14.50 14.63
CA ILE A 142 -7.77 14.01 13.26
C ILE A 142 -7.50 12.51 13.30
N THR A 143 -8.44 11.72 12.80
CA THR A 143 -8.29 10.28 12.58
C THR A 143 -8.02 10.07 11.09
N ALA A 144 -6.90 9.46 10.76
CA ALA A 144 -6.52 9.21 9.38
C ALA A 144 -6.11 7.76 9.18
N GLY A 145 -6.62 7.12 8.12
CA GLY A 145 -6.18 5.79 7.72
C GLY A 145 -4.71 5.78 7.29
N ALA A 146 -4.04 4.65 7.44
CA ALA A 146 -2.62 4.51 7.13
C ALA A 146 -2.28 4.84 5.65
N GLY A 147 -3.23 4.62 4.74
CA GLY A 147 -3.10 4.95 3.32
C GLY A 147 -3.40 6.42 2.99
N ALA A 148 -3.97 7.19 3.90
CA ALA A 148 -4.30 8.58 3.67
C ALA A 148 -3.05 9.41 3.32
N SER A 149 -3.24 10.42 2.47
CA SER A 149 -2.14 11.32 2.10
C SER A 149 -1.74 12.19 3.29
N LEU A 150 -0.46 12.17 3.65
CA LEU A 150 0.07 12.98 4.73
C LEU A 150 -0.12 14.48 4.45
N ALA A 151 0.15 14.93 3.22
CA ALA A 151 -0.08 16.31 2.81
C ALA A 151 -1.57 16.71 2.86
N LYS A 152 -2.48 15.81 2.42
CA LYS A 152 -3.93 16.07 2.49
C LYS A 152 -4.42 16.16 3.93
N THR A 153 -3.88 15.33 4.83
CA THR A 153 -4.17 15.37 6.26
C THR A 153 -3.76 16.73 6.86
N ALA A 154 -2.57 17.22 6.52
CA ALA A 154 -2.10 18.53 6.96
C ALA A 154 -2.96 19.69 6.40
N GLN A 155 -3.40 19.60 5.13
CA GLN A 155 -4.29 20.60 4.53
C GLN A 155 -5.65 20.65 5.23
N LEU A 156 -6.21 19.47 5.60
CA LEU A 156 -7.46 19.40 6.36
C LEU A 156 -7.32 19.94 7.76
N ALA A 157 -6.19 19.68 8.44
CA ALA A 157 -5.87 20.31 9.72
C ALA A 157 -5.93 21.84 9.61
N ARG A 158 -5.23 22.40 8.63
CA ARG A 158 -5.22 23.84 8.36
C ARG A 158 -6.63 24.40 8.08
N ALA A 159 -7.41 23.69 7.25
CA ALA A 159 -8.76 24.12 6.89
C ALA A 159 -9.70 24.17 8.11
N ASN A 160 -9.44 23.34 9.12
CA ASN A 160 -10.18 23.30 10.39
C ASN A 160 -9.54 24.15 11.50
N GLY A 161 -8.54 24.99 11.19
CA GLY A 161 -7.87 25.85 12.18
C GLY A 161 -6.98 25.11 13.17
N LEU A 162 -6.60 23.86 12.86
CA LEU A 162 -5.73 23.05 13.70
C LEU A 162 -4.26 23.31 13.33
N SER A 163 -3.40 23.46 14.33
CA SER A 163 -1.95 23.64 14.19
C SER A 163 -1.19 22.39 14.62
N GLY A 164 0.08 22.28 14.22
CA GLY A 164 1.00 21.20 14.60
C GLY A 164 1.29 20.19 13.50
N LEU A 165 0.59 20.25 12.35
CA LEU A 165 0.84 19.38 11.17
C LEU A 165 1.45 20.15 9.98
N GLU A 166 1.92 21.37 10.18
CA GLU A 166 2.46 22.24 9.12
C GLU A 166 3.66 21.59 8.42
N PHE A 167 4.51 20.90 9.18
CA PHE A 167 5.67 20.19 8.65
C PHE A 167 5.31 19.10 7.64
N ALA A 168 4.12 18.52 7.77
CA ALA A 168 3.68 17.40 6.92
C ALA A 168 3.14 17.84 5.55
N ALA A 169 2.85 19.14 5.37
CA ALA A 169 2.25 19.66 4.15
C ALA A 169 3.13 19.47 2.90
N GLY A 170 4.45 19.47 3.08
CA GLY A 170 5.44 19.29 2.00
C GLY A 170 6.02 17.87 1.89
N ILE A 171 5.59 16.93 2.73
CA ILE A 171 6.12 15.58 2.73
C ILE A 171 5.24 14.69 1.82
N PRO A 172 5.77 14.20 0.70
CA PRO A 172 5.05 13.24 -0.12
C PRO A 172 5.01 11.89 0.61
N GLY A 173 3.84 11.27 0.67
CA GLY A 173 3.71 9.98 1.34
C GLY A 173 2.32 9.72 1.90
N SER A 174 2.13 8.53 2.46
CA SER A 174 0.96 8.17 3.25
C SER A 174 1.23 8.39 4.75
N VAL A 175 0.16 8.50 5.52
CA VAL A 175 0.25 8.63 6.99
C VAL A 175 1.01 7.44 7.57
N GLY A 176 0.66 6.20 7.20
CA GLY A 176 1.37 5.02 7.66
C GLY A 176 2.84 5.00 7.27
N GLY A 177 3.18 5.37 6.02
CA GLY A 177 4.57 5.44 5.57
C GLY A 177 5.40 6.57 6.21
N GLY A 178 4.75 7.55 6.82
CA GLY A 178 5.42 8.62 7.58
C GLY A 178 5.68 8.28 9.05
N LEU A 179 5.20 7.13 9.53
CA LEU A 179 5.33 6.67 10.92
C LEU A 179 6.37 5.55 11.09
N VAL A 180 6.93 5.03 10.03
CA VAL A 180 7.93 3.94 10.00
C VAL A 180 9.31 4.43 9.60
#